data_7c90ed89879f7eb4b99e9ae00ef81500
#
_entry.id   7c90ed89879f7eb4b99e9ae00ef81500
#
_cell.length_a   1.000
_cell.length_b   1.000
_cell.length_c   1.000
_cell.angle_alpha   90.00
_cell.angle_beta   90.00
_cell.angle_gamma   90.00
#
_symmetry.space_group_name_H-M   'P 1'
#
loop_
_entity.id
_entity.type
_entity.pdbx_description
1 polymer ?
#
loop_
_entity_poly.entity_id
_entity_poly.type
_entity_poly.pdbx_seq_one_letter_code
_entity_poly.pdbx_strand_id
1 'polypeptide(L)'
;FNVGKKYWVTDNSDINRSFRGNPEGPATSRIAAAVMEKVTGYAYGIQFASFYMDGEFIPHVRMIETGRQSNSLANQFGMPYVLTAEPRSYDRATLNYNWQMRGTDAFSVYSGVTDTINGESASQAVSSVLRFLTRMGVIRYNCHAGYISTILDEEDLLSIRSEHAAGFFKKLVQPGDEVVRGDIIAN
;
A
#
# COMPACT_ATOMS: atom_id res chain seq x y z
N PHE A 1 14.13 12.34 -5.93
CA PHE A 1 12.78 12.38 -5.37
C PHE A 1 12.86 13.04 -4.01
N ASN A 2 12.13 14.10 -3.83
CA ASN A 2 12.33 14.96 -2.68
C ASN A 2 11.61 14.43 -1.45
N VAL A 3 12.35 14.31 -0.38
CA VAL A 3 11.79 14.09 0.95
C VAL A 3 10.70 15.16 1.21
N GLY A 4 9.51 14.75 1.54
CA GLY A 4 8.38 15.62 1.84
C GLY A 4 7.59 16.17 0.63
N LYS A 5 7.83 15.67 -0.59
CA LYS A 5 7.01 16.02 -1.76
C LYS A 5 6.15 14.86 -2.20
N LYS A 6 4.84 15.04 -2.20
CA LYS A 6 3.85 14.03 -2.64
C LYS A 6 3.67 14.01 -4.17
N TYR A 7 3.94 15.14 -4.82
CA TYR A 7 3.73 15.34 -6.24
C TYR A 7 5.01 15.80 -6.94
N TRP A 8 5.11 15.50 -8.23
CA TRP A 8 6.19 15.99 -9.05
C TRP A 8 6.05 17.52 -9.24
N VAL A 9 7.11 18.27 -8.91
CA VAL A 9 7.07 19.75 -8.90
C VAL A 9 6.87 20.38 -10.27
N THR A 10 7.20 19.67 -11.36
CA THR A 10 7.16 20.22 -12.72
C THR A 10 5.74 20.32 -13.28
N ASP A 11 4.90 19.31 -13.01
CA ASP A 11 3.54 19.23 -13.55
C ASP A 11 2.49 18.97 -12.46
N ASN A 12 2.89 19.02 -11.20
CA ASN A 12 2.05 18.82 -10.02
C ASN A 12 1.20 17.51 -10.07
N SER A 13 1.77 16.48 -10.68
CA SER A 13 1.09 15.21 -10.89
C SER A 13 1.62 14.12 -9.97
N ASP A 14 0.71 13.25 -9.53
CA ASP A 14 1.05 12.03 -8.81
C ASP A 14 1.42 10.94 -9.82
N ILE A 15 2.64 10.42 -9.71
CA ILE A 15 3.09 9.33 -10.57
C ILE A 15 2.20 8.08 -10.42
N ASN A 16 1.75 7.79 -9.19
CA ASN A 16 0.87 6.62 -8.96
C ASN A 16 -0.59 6.84 -9.40
N ARG A 17 -0.87 7.98 -10.04
CA ARG A 17 -2.12 8.27 -10.74
C ARG A 17 -1.91 8.49 -12.25
N SER A 18 -0.72 8.15 -12.75
CA SER A 18 -0.31 8.40 -14.13
C SER A 18 0.01 7.12 -14.91
N PHE A 19 -0.10 5.95 -14.30
CA PHE A 19 0.09 4.67 -14.98
C PHE A 19 -1.14 4.36 -15.85
N ARG A 20 -0.94 3.81 -17.02
CA ARG A 20 0.23 3.19 -17.66
C ARG A 20 1.27 4.20 -18.22
N GLY A 21 1.02 5.51 -18.16
CA GLY A 21 1.85 6.52 -18.77
C GLY A 21 1.58 6.74 -20.27
N ASN A 22 2.16 7.82 -20.78
CA ASN A 22 2.18 8.17 -22.20
C ASN A 22 3.57 8.75 -22.54
N PRO A 23 4.34 8.16 -23.46
CA PRO A 23 5.67 8.68 -23.84
C PRO A 23 5.66 10.09 -24.43
N GLU A 24 4.53 10.49 -25.03
CA GLU A 24 4.35 11.82 -25.63
C GLU A 24 3.64 12.80 -24.69
N GLY A 25 3.37 12.40 -23.45
CA GLY A 25 2.62 13.17 -22.47
C GLY A 25 3.48 14.11 -21.63
N PRO A 26 2.89 14.72 -20.58
CA PRO A 26 3.60 15.49 -19.57
C PRO A 26 4.72 14.69 -18.88
N ALA A 27 5.63 15.38 -18.17
CA ALA A 27 6.84 14.77 -17.61
C ALA A 27 6.54 13.55 -16.73
N THR A 28 5.58 13.67 -15.80
CA THR A 28 5.19 12.53 -14.93
C THR A 28 4.64 11.36 -15.74
N SER A 29 3.84 11.60 -16.75
CA SER A 29 3.27 10.55 -17.61
C SER A 29 4.35 9.82 -18.43
N ARG A 30 5.38 10.56 -18.91
CA ARG A 30 6.54 9.95 -19.59
C ARG A 30 7.35 9.08 -18.65
N ILE A 31 7.59 9.54 -17.42
CA ILE A 31 8.28 8.75 -16.38
C ILE A 31 7.47 7.49 -16.08
N ALA A 32 6.16 7.61 -15.89
CA ALA A 32 5.29 6.45 -15.66
C ALA A 32 5.35 5.43 -16.80
N ALA A 33 5.38 5.88 -18.06
CA ALA A 33 5.54 5.02 -19.22
C ALA A 33 6.88 4.27 -19.22
N ALA A 34 7.99 4.99 -18.96
CA ALA A 34 9.32 4.41 -18.88
C ALA A 34 9.46 3.40 -17.71
N VAL A 35 8.89 3.71 -16.55
CA VAL A 35 8.83 2.77 -15.42
C VAL A 35 8.04 1.52 -15.84
N MET A 36 6.87 1.69 -16.44
CA MET A 36 6.01 0.58 -16.84
C MET A 36 6.69 -0.35 -17.84
N GLU A 37 7.44 0.20 -18.79
CA GLU A 37 8.26 -0.57 -19.73
C GLU A 37 9.28 -1.46 -19.01
N LYS A 38 9.98 -0.91 -18.01
CA LYS A 38 11.04 -1.60 -17.27
C LYS A 38 10.53 -2.67 -16.31
N VAL A 39 9.34 -2.49 -15.75
CA VAL A 39 8.77 -3.39 -14.73
C VAL A 39 7.76 -4.39 -15.29
N THR A 40 7.50 -4.39 -16.58
CA THR A 40 6.62 -5.37 -17.25
C THR A 40 7.38 -6.70 -17.48
N GLY A 41 6.67 -7.81 -17.32
CA GLY A 41 7.20 -9.16 -17.59
C GLY A 41 7.80 -9.86 -16.37
N TYR A 42 7.78 -9.26 -15.20
CA TYR A 42 8.16 -9.92 -13.97
C TYR A 42 6.96 -10.66 -13.34
N ALA A 43 7.23 -11.78 -12.68
CA ALA A 43 6.19 -12.57 -12.01
C ALA A 43 5.56 -11.82 -10.83
N TYR A 44 6.37 -11.12 -10.06
CA TYR A 44 5.93 -10.39 -8.86
C TYR A 44 6.30 -8.91 -8.93
N GLY A 45 5.36 -8.05 -8.51
CA GLY A 45 5.55 -6.62 -8.36
C GLY A 45 5.25 -6.19 -6.92
N ILE A 46 6.22 -5.57 -6.25
CA ILE A 46 6.06 -5.11 -4.87
C ILE A 46 6.32 -3.61 -4.83
N GLN A 47 5.34 -2.86 -4.36
CA GLN A 47 5.40 -1.42 -4.19
C GLN A 47 5.33 -1.08 -2.70
N PHE A 48 6.28 -0.30 -2.19
CA PHE A 48 6.11 0.37 -0.90
C PHE A 48 5.17 1.56 -1.09
N ALA A 49 4.17 1.65 -0.25
CA ALA A 49 3.13 2.66 -0.33
C ALA A 49 2.83 3.29 1.02
N SER A 50 2.22 4.46 0.98
CA SER A 50 1.74 5.18 2.15
C SER A 50 0.43 5.88 1.83
N PHE A 51 -0.26 6.40 2.85
CA PHE A 51 -1.45 7.22 2.65
C PHE A 51 -1.08 8.66 2.30
N TYR A 52 -2.00 9.35 1.65
CA TYR A 52 -1.83 10.78 1.31
C TYR A 52 -2.02 11.71 2.50
N MET A 53 -2.75 11.25 3.52
CA MET A 53 -2.98 11.99 4.75
C MET A 53 -1.99 11.55 5.81
N ASP A 54 -1.63 12.48 6.67
CA ASP A 54 -0.79 12.23 7.82
C ASP A 54 -1.52 11.30 8.80
N GLY A 55 -0.78 10.40 9.42
CA GLY A 55 -1.37 9.47 10.37
C GLY A 55 -0.57 8.22 10.63
N GLU A 56 -1.09 7.45 11.54
CA GLU A 56 -0.58 6.14 11.92
C GLU A 56 -1.60 5.07 11.56
N PHE A 57 -1.11 3.91 11.17
CA PHE A 57 -1.95 2.77 10.79
C PHE A 57 -1.24 1.45 11.06
N ILE A 58 -2.00 0.36 11.13
CA ILE A 58 -1.41 -0.96 11.28
C ILE A 58 -0.72 -1.34 9.96
N PRO A 59 0.55 -1.84 10.00
CA PRO A 59 1.22 -2.33 8.81
C PRO A 59 0.44 -3.46 8.14
N HIS A 60 0.26 -3.36 6.82
CA HIS A 60 -0.53 -4.32 6.06
C HIS A 60 -0.09 -4.42 4.60
N VAL A 61 -0.52 -5.47 3.94
CA VAL A 61 -0.43 -5.59 2.49
C VAL A 61 -1.78 -5.23 1.89
N ARG A 62 -1.77 -4.40 0.86
CA ARG A 62 -2.98 -4.07 0.11
C ARG A 62 -2.94 -4.65 -1.29
N MET A 63 -4.07 -5.18 -1.72
CA MET A 63 -4.32 -5.71 -3.05
C MET A 63 -5.55 -5.07 -3.67
N ILE A 64 -5.52 -4.93 -4.99
CA ILE A 64 -6.70 -4.57 -5.77
C ILE A 64 -7.27 -5.87 -6.34
N GLU A 65 -8.55 -6.13 -6.11
CA GLU A 65 -9.23 -7.32 -6.61
C GLU A 65 -9.62 -7.13 -8.09
N THR A 66 -8.76 -7.61 -8.96
CA THR A 66 -9.02 -7.61 -10.40
C THR A 66 -9.50 -8.96 -10.92
N GLY A 67 -9.56 -9.98 -10.06
CA GLY A 67 -9.78 -11.37 -10.41
C GLY A 67 -8.60 -12.07 -11.11
N ARG A 68 -7.44 -11.39 -11.21
CA ARG A 68 -6.25 -11.90 -11.93
C ARG A 68 -5.20 -12.51 -11.04
N GLN A 69 -5.22 -12.25 -9.75
CA GLN A 69 -4.28 -12.81 -8.77
C GLN A 69 -5.02 -13.33 -7.54
N SER A 70 -4.37 -14.26 -6.81
CA SER A 70 -4.93 -14.85 -5.61
C SER A 70 -4.56 -14.06 -4.36
N ASN A 71 -5.52 -13.81 -3.48
CA ASN A 71 -5.33 -13.17 -2.18
C ASN A 71 -4.39 -13.99 -1.27
N SER A 72 -4.31 -15.30 -1.49
CA SER A 72 -3.47 -16.20 -0.68
C SER A 72 -1.97 -15.88 -0.79
N LEU A 73 -1.52 -15.28 -1.91
CA LEU A 73 -0.12 -14.88 -2.07
C LEU A 73 0.26 -13.73 -1.13
N ALA A 74 -0.65 -12.85 -0.79
CA ALA A 74 -0.40 -11.75 0.13
C ALA A 74 -0.08 -12.22 1.55
N ASN A 75 -0.58 -13.39 1.98
CA ASN A 75 -0.22 -14.01 3.25
C ASN A 75 1.27 -14.36 3.36
N GLN A 76 1.95 -14.51 2.23
CA GLN A 76 3.37 -14.84 2.22
C GLN A 76 4.26 -13.71 2.75
N PHE A 77 3.76 -12.49 2.79
CA PHE A 77 4.45 -11.37 3.43
C PHE A 77 4.53 -11.50 4.96
N GLY A 78 3.60 -12.23 5.59
CA GLY A 78 3.52 -12.39 7.04
C GLY A 78 3.30 -11.07 7.76
N MET A 79 2.55 -10.15 7.16
CA MET A 79 2.03 -8.94 7.80
C MET A 79 0.77 -9.26 8.60
N PRO A 80 0.38 -8.44 9.61
CA PRO A 80 -0.81 -8.71 10.42
C PRO A 80 -2.09 -8.79 9.58
N TYR A 81 -2.22 -7.92 8.58
CA TYR A 81 -3.42 -7.81 7.76
C TYR A 81 -3.10 -7.80 6.27
N VAL A 82 -4.03 -8.35 5.50
CA VAL A 82 -4.15 -8.17 4.06
C VAL A 82 -5.47 -7.45 3.80
N LEU A 83 -5.41 -6.28 3.17
CA LEU A 83 -6.59 -5.51 2.79
C LEU A 83 -6.83 -5.68 1.30
N THR A 84 -8.02 -6.16 0.96
CA THR A 84 -8.50 -6.25 -0.42
C THR A 84 -9.52 -5.16 -0.73
N ALA A 85 -9.58 -4.74 -1.97
CA ALA A 85 -10.55 -3.75 -2.41
C ALA A 85 -10.89 -3.94 -3.88
N GLU A 86 -12.16 -3.76 -4.21
CA GLU A 86 -12.62 -3.63 -5.60
C GLU A 86 -11.97 -2.41 -6.28
N PRO A 87 -11.58 -2.53 -7.57
CA PRO A 87 -10.91 -1.45 -8.28
C PRO A 87 -11.85 -0.26 -8.53
N ARG A 88 -11.57 0.86 -7.93
CA ARG A 88 -12.24 2.13 -8.22
C ARG A 88 -11.67 2.75 -9.51
N SER A 89 -12.37 3.73 -10.06
CA SER A 89 -11.94 4.40 -11.30
C SER A 89 -10.51 4.97 -11.21
N TYR A 90 -10.13 5.54 -10.08
CA TYR A 90 -8.80 6.10 -9.86
C TYR A 90 -7.71 5.03 -9.63
N ASP A 91 -8.06 3.82 -9.20
CA ASP A 91 -7.10 2.72 -9.02
C ASP A 91 -6.58 2.22 -10.36
N ARG A 92 -7.34 2.38 -11.44
CA ARG A 92 -6.95 2.00 -12.81
C ARG A 92 -5.72 2.75 -13.33
N ALA A 93 -5.38 3.87 -12.71
CA ALA A 93 -4.19 4.66 -13.02
C ALA A 93 -3.01 4.37 -12.08
N THR A 94 -3.10 3.37 -11.20
CA THR A 94 -2.02 2.98 -10.30
C THR A 94 -1.05 1.99 -10.94
N LEU A 95 0.19 1.94 -10.43
CA LEU A 95 1.17 0.95 -10.85
C LEU A 95 0.67 -0.47 -10.56
N ASN A 96 0.13 -0.71 -9.37
CA ASN A 96 -0.36 -2.02 -8.93
C ASN A 96 -1.41 -2.59 -9.89
N TYR A 97 -2.46 -1.81 -10.21
CA TYR A 97 -3.49 -2.21 -11.15
C TYR A 97 -2.92 -2.55 -12.54
N ASN A 98 -2.04 -1.68 -13.05
CA ASN A 98 -1.46 -1.87 -14.38
C ASN A 98 -0.49 -3.06 -14.45
N TRP A 99 0.18 -3.42 -13.35
CA TRP A 99 0.95 -4.65 -13.23
C TRP A 99 0.07 -5.89 -13.38
N GLN A 100 -1.03 -5.94 -12.60
CA GLN A 100 -1.98 -7.05 -12.67
C GLN A 100 -2.58 -7.22 -14.07
N MET A 101 -2.92 -6.09 -14.73
CA MET A 101 -3.42 -6.13 -16.11
C MET A 101 -2.41 -6.70 -17.11
N ARG A 102 -1.13 -6.77 -16.75
CA ARG A 102 -0.03 -7.34 -17.54
C ARG A 102 0.46 -8.69 -17.04
N GLY A 103 -0.25 -9.32 -16.13
CA GLY A 103 0.04 -10.67 -15.64
C GLY A 103 1.11 -10.74 -14.56
N THR A 104 1.41 -9.63 -13.88
CA THR A 104 2.28 -9.58 -12.69
C THR A 104 1.41 -9.66 -11.44
N ASP A 105 1.72 -10.57 -10.50
CA ASP A 105 1.10 -10.56 -9.18
C ASP A 105 1.63 -9.37 -8.38
N ALA A 106 0.76 -8.39 -8.09
CA ALA A 106 1.17 -7.09 -7.59
C ALA A 106 0.63 -6.80 -6.19
N PHE A 107 1.51 -6.29 -5.33
CA PHE A 107 1.24 -6.02 -3.92
C PHE A 107 1.71 -4.63 -3.54
N SER A 108 0.95 -3.95 -2.66
CA SER A 108 1.37 -2.71 -2.03
C SER A 108 1.59 -2.93 -0.54
N VAL A 109 2.81 -2.68 -0.06
CA VAL A 109 3.19 -2.84 1.34
C VAL A 109 3.10 -1.48 2.03
N TYR A 110 2.26 -1.40 3.03
CA TYR A 110 2.06 -0.23 3.89
C TYR A 110 2.71 -0.45 5.24
N SER A 111 3.56 0.46 5.68
CA SER A 111 4.50 0.23 6.80
C SER A 111 4.23 1.02 8.09
N GLY A 112 3.08 1.65 8.25
CA GLY A 112 2.62 2.09 9.57
C GLY A 112 2.60 3.59 9.85
N VAL A 113 3.44 4.43 9.24
CA VAL A 113 3.48 5.89 9.48
C VAL A 113 3.68 6.64 8.17
N THR A 114 3.07 7.84 8.03
CA THR A 114 3.03 8.55 6.76
C THR A 114 4.17 9.54 6.56
N ASP A 115 4.42 10.44 7.50
CA ASP A 115 5.25 11.63 7.28
C ASP A 115 6.63 11.58 7.94
N THR A 116 6.91 10.56 8.71
CA THR A 116 8.19 10.42 9.41
C THR A 116 8.89 9.13 9.01
N ILE A 117 10.22 9.17 9.01
CA ILE A 117 11.02 7.96 8.87
C ILE A 117 10.98 7.22 10.22
N ASN A 118 10.25 6.11 10.24
CA ASN A 118 10.23 5.22 11.38
C ASN A 118 11.06 3.97 11.07
N GLY A 119 12.16 3.80 11.80
CA GLY A 119 13.11 2.70 11.56
C GLY A 119 12.51 1.31 11.81
N GLU A 120 11.61 1.18 12.77
CA GLU A 120 10.93 -0.09 13.08
C GLU A 120 9.97 -0.47 11.93
N SER A 121 9.13 0.47 11.50
CA SER A 121 8.22 0.28 10.37
C SER A 121 8.97 -0.06 9.08
N ALA A 122 10.09 0.62 8.82
CA ALA A 122 10.93 0.34 7.66
C ALA A 122 11.55 -1.07 7.73
N SER A 123 12.06 -1.47 8.89
CA SER A 123 12.61 -2.81 9.13
C SER A 123 11.55 -3.90 8.96
N GLN A 124 10.35 -3.65 9.46
CA GLN A 124 9.21 -4.56 9.31
C GLN A 124 8.81 -4.71 7.83
N ALA A 125 8.75 -3.62 7.08
CA ALA A 125 8.44 -3.65 5.65
C ALA A 125 9.50 -4.44 4.86
N VAL A 126 10.79 -4.19 5.10
CA VAL A 126 11.88 -4.94 4.47
C VAL A 126 11.80 -6.43 4.82
N SER A 127 11.61 -6.75 6.11
CA SER A 127 11.48 -8.14 6.57
C SER A 127 10.30 -8.86 5.93
N SER A 128 9.18 -8.18 5.70
CA SER A 128 8.01 -8.74 5.03
C SER A 128 8.30 -9.10 3.56
N VAL A 129 9.01 -8.23 2.85
CA VAL A 129 9.42 -8.48 1.46
C VAL A 129 10.41 -9.65 1.37
N LEU A 130 11.42 -9.68 2.24
CA LEU A 130 12.39 -10.78 2.28
C LEU A 130 11.69 -12.12 2.59
N ARG A 131 10.70 -12.11 3.46
CA ARG A 131 9.88 -13.27 3.80
C ARG A 131 9.06 -13.75 2.59
N PHE A 132 8.40 -12.84 1.89
CA PHE A 132 7.69 -13.14 0.66
C PHE A 132 8.62 -13.78 -0.37
N LEU A 133 9.74 -13.13 -0.70
CA LEU A 133 10.70 -13.64 -1.68
C LEU A 133 11.27 -15.01 -1.31
N THR A 134 11.49 -15.25 -0.02
CA THR A 134 11.96 -16.55 0.48
C THR A 134 10.90 -17.64 0.29
N ARG A 135 9.67 -17.34 0.66
CA ARG A 135 8.54 -18.29 0.54
C ARG A 135 8.18 -18.60 -0.91
N MET A 136 8.39 -17.62 -1.79
CA MET A 136 8.20 -17.80 -3.23
C MET A 136 9.40 -18.47 -3.91
N GLY A 137 10.45 -18.82 -3.17
CA GLY A 137 11.64 -19.49 -3.69
C GLY A 137 12.57 -18.60 -4.52
N VAL A 138 12.37 -17.28 -4.50
CA VAL A 138 13.20 -16.33 -5.28
C VAL A 138 14.58 -16.15 -4.65
N ILE A 139 14.64 -16.12 -3.31
CA ILE A 139 15.90 -16.01 -2.55
C ILE A 139 15.95 -17.07 -1.44
N ARG A 140 17.15 -17.31 -0.91
CA ARG A 140 17.36 -18.06 0.33
C ARG A 140 17.76 -17.09 1.42
N TYR A 141 16.87 -16.84 2.35
CA TYR A 141 17.10 -15.93 3.46
C TYR A 141 16.47 -16.47 4.74
N ASN A 142 17.20 -16.40 5.86
CA ASN A 142 16.67 -16.80 7.16
C ASN A 142 15.86 -15.63 7.75
N CYS A 143 14.54 -15.74 7.75
CA CYS A 143 13.64 -14.73 8.26
C CYS A 143 12.65 -15.33 9.27
N HIS A 144 12.18 -14.50 10.19
CA HIS A 144 11.10 -14.89 11.12
C HIS A 144 9.82 -15.24 10.34
N ALA A 145 9.03 -16.16 10.90
CA ALA A 145 7.79 -16.64 10.25
C ALA A 145 6.79 -15.51 9.93
N GLY A 146 6.72 -14.47 10.77
CA GLY A 146 5.75 -13.40 10.65
C GLY A 146 4.36 -13.80 11.15
N TYR A 147 3.37 -13.02 10.81
CA TYR A 147 1.98 -13.25 11.18
C TYR A 147 1.29 -14.19 10.19
N ILE A 148 0.27 -14.87 10.65
CA ILE A 148 -0.81 -15.40 9.80
C ILE A 148 -1.76 -14.21 9.62
N SER A 149 -1.84 -13.68 8.41
CA SER A 149 -2.59 -12.45 8.16
C SER A 149 -4.10 -12.68 8.26
N THR A 150 -4.80 -11.71 8.85
CA THR A 150 -6.24 -11.60 8.68
C THR A 150 -6.52 -10.91 7.35
N ILE A 151 -7.34 -11.52 6.51
CA ILE A 151 -7.79 -10.92 5.24
C ILE A 151 -9.06 -10.13 5.55
N LEU A 152 -9.06 -8.86 5.17
CA LEU A 152 -10.18 -7.93 5.34
C LEU A 152 -10.51 -7.32 3.98
N ASP A 153 -11.79 -7.23 3.68
CA ASP A 153 -12.24 -6.42 2.55
C ASP A 153 -12.44 -4.96 2.99
N GLU A 154 -12.22 -4.04 2.08
CA GLU A 154 -12.39 -2.62 2.39
C GLU A 154 -13.82 -2.28 2.86
N GLU A 155 -14.80 -3.07 2.43
CA GLU A 155 -16.21 -2.96 2.84
C GLU A 155 -16.43 -3.34 4.32
N ASP A 156 -15.54 -4.14 4.91
CA ASP A 156 -15.59 -4.51 6.33
C ASP A 156 -15.09 -3.37 7.24
N LEU A 157 -14.47 -2.34 6.67
CA LEU A 157 -13.88 -1.24 7.43
C LEU A 157 -14.89 -0.14 7.74
N LEU A 158 -15.10 0.12 9.03
CA LEU A 158 -15.91 1.24 9.48
C LEU A 158 -15.09 2.54 9.54
N SER A 159 -15.51 3.54 8.76
CA SER A 159 -14.91 4.88 8.81
C SER A 159 -15.64 5.74 9.84
N ILE A 160 -14.94 6.16 10.89
CA ILE A 160 -15.48 7.09 11.91
C ILE A 160 -14.92 8.48 11.61
N ARG A 161 -15.81 9.46 11.53
CA ARG A 161 -15.48 10.86 11.22
C ARG A 161 -16.21 11.78 12.19
N SER A 162 -15.67 13.00 12.39
CA SER A 162 -16.43 14.05 13.09
C SER A 162 -17.62 14.49 12.23
N GLU A 163 -18.83 14.43 12.79
CA GLU A 163 -20.06 14.71 12.04
C GLU A 163 -20.45 16.18 12.08
N HIS A 164 -20.07 16.91 13.12
CA HIS A 164 -20.68 18.21 13.44
C HIS A 164 -19.72 19.38 13.58
N ALA A 165 -18.42 19.15 13.67
CA ALA A 165 -17.46 20.23 13.85
C ALA A 165 -16.07 19.87 13.31
N ALA A 166 -15.37 20.87 12.77
CA ALA A 166 -13.93 20.81 12.57
C ALA A 166 -13.23 21.16 13.90
N GLY A 167 -12.10 20.53 14.17
CA GLY A 167 -11.35 20.75 15.39
C GLY A 167 -9.98 20.12 15.37
N PHE A 168 -9.28 20.22 16.48
CA PHE A 168 -8.02 19.51 16.66
C PHE A 168 -8.33 18.05 17.02
N PHE A 169 -7.74 17.13 16.26
CA PHE A 169 -7.86 15.71 16.51
C PHE A 169 -6.83 15.26 17.55
N LYS A 170 -7.30 14.71 18.65
CA LYS A 170 -6.46 14.06 19.66
C LYS A 170 -6.85 12.59 19.77
N LYS A 171 -5.97 11.70 19.29
CA LYS A 171 -6.19 10.26 19.45
C LYS A 171 -6.09 9.83 20.91
N LEU A 172 -6.92 8.88 21.33
CA LEU A 172 -6.92 8.29 22.67
C LEU A 172 -6.59 6.80 22.64
N VAL A 173 -6.57 6.20 21.46
CA VAL A 173 -6.23 4.79 21.22
C VAL A 173 -5.08 4.69 20.23
N GLN A 174 -4.36 3.58 20.23
CA GLN A 174 -3.27 3.32 19.30
C GLN A 174 -3.73 2.41 18.16
N PRO A 175 -3.07 2.45 16.97
CA PRO A 175 -3.31 1.46 15.94
C PRO A 175 -3.08 0.04 16.48
N GLY A 176 -4.11 -0.82 16.38
CA GLY A 176 -4.09 -2.19 16.88
C GLY A 176 -4.81 -2.40 18.22
N ASP A 177 -5.24 -1.34 18.89
CA ASP A 177 -6.06 -1.47 20.09
C ASP A 177 -7.45 -2.03 19.73
N GLU A 178 -7.94 -2.96 20.54
CA GLU A 178 -9.32 -3.42 20.47
C GLU A 178 -10.25 -2.35 21.06
N VAL A 179 -11.32 -2.04 20.36
CA VAL A 179 -12.33 -1.08 20.78
C VAL A 179 -13.72 -1.67 20.67
N VAL A 180 -14.60 -1.29 21.57
CA VAL A 180 -16.00 -1.72 21.56
C VAL A 180 -16.93 -0.50 21.39
N ARG A 181 -18.18 -0.78 21.02
CA ARG A 181 -19.18 0.27 20.86
C ARG A 181 -19.35 1.06 22.15
N GLY A 182 -19.11 2.37 22.08
CA GLY A 182 -19.19 3.29 23.21
C GLY A 182 -17.83 3.79 23.69
N ASP A 183 -16.73 3.19 23.26
CA ASP A 183 -15.40 3.68 23.60
C ASP A 183 -15.12 5.02 22.91
N ILE A 184 -14.45 5.90 23.65
CA ILE A 184 -13.99 7.19 23.12
C ILE A 184 -12.61 6.97 22.50
N ILE A 185 -12.54 6.97 21.18
CA ILE A 185 -11.30 6.72 20.43
C ILE A 185 -10.52 8.01 20.13
N ALA A 186 -11.19 9.15 20.12
CA ALA A 186 -10.58 10.46 19.88
C ALA A 186 -11.43 11.59 20.48
N ASN A 187 -10.78 12.74 20.72
CA ASN A 187 -11.40 14.00 21.10
C ASN A 187 -11.05 15.09 20.08
#